data_bdaa195a65ebe0915fc037b4dc4ffebb
#
_entry.id   bdaa195a65ebe0915fc037b4dc4ffebb
#
_cell.length_a   1.000
_cell.length_b   1.000
_cell.length_c   1.000
_cell.angle_alpha   90.00
_cell.angle_beta   90.00
_cell.angle_gamma   90.00
#
_symmetry.space_group_name_H-M   'P 1'
#
loop_
_entity.id
_entity.type
_entity.pdbx_description
1 polymer ?
#
loop_
_entity_poly.entity_id
_entity_poly.type
_entity_poly.pdbx_seq_one_letter_code
_entity_poly.pdbx_strand_id
1 'polypeptide(L)'
;ITGEREDENITSVEMSVEKLDIAQVKKIPQLLGEADIIRSIQLLPGVTTVGEGATGFNVRGGNIDQNLILLDESPVFSSSHLFGFFSVFNADAIKDAKLYKGGMPAKYGGRLSSVLDIRQKEGNQKRYSATGGLGLLFSRPTLEGPIIKNKASFIISGRRSYFDIFFPLAGDATIENSKLH
;
A
#
# COMPACT_ATOMS: atom_id res chain seq x y z
N ILE A 1 0.68 -17.67 17.10
CA ILE A 1 1.47 -18.05 15.93
C ILE A 1 0.50 -18.81 15.05
N THR A 2 -0.20 -18.12 14.17
CA THR A 2 -0.93 -18.74 13.07
C THR A 2 0.07 -18.89 11.93
N GLY A 3 0.75 -20.05 11.89
CA GLY A 3 1.50 -20.44 10.71
C GLY A 3 0.49 -20.65 9.58
N GLU A 4 0.68 -19.99 8.44
CA GLU A 4 0.00 -20.37 7.23
C GLU A 4 0.35 -21.82 6.94
N ARG A 5 -0.66 -22.64 6.66
CA ARG A 5 -0.44 -24.03 6.24
C ARG A 5 0.25 -23.99 4.88
N GLU A 6 1.34 -24.71 4.72
CA GLU A 6 2.03 -24.88 3.41
C GLU A 6 1.08 -25.41 2.33
N ASP A 7 0.00 -26.09 2.73
CA ASP A 7 -1.00 -26.70 1.84
C ASP A 7 -2.17 -25.73 1.47
N GLU A 8 -2.17 -24.48 1.94
CA GLU A 8 -3.30 -23.57 1.71
C GLU A 8 -3.51 -23.28 0.23
N ASN A 9 -2.43 -23.23 -0.56
CA ASN A 9 -2.49 -23.04 -2.00
C ASN A 9 -3.08 -24.24 -2.76
N ILE A 10 -3.07 -25.43 -2.16
CA ILE A 10 -3.57 -26.67 -2.77
C ILE A 10 -5.04 -26.90 -2.37
N THR A 11 -5.42 -26.48 -1.18
CA THR A 11 -6.76 -26.69 -0.61
C THR A 11 -7.71 -25.52 -0.80
N SER A 12 -7.20 -24.32 -1.15
CA SER A 12 -8.06 -23.17 -1.40
C SER A 12 -8.76 -23.30 -2.76
N VAL A 13 -10.06 -23.14 -2.77
CA VAL A 13 -10.90 -23.08 -3.99
C VAL A 13 -10.63 -21.79 -4.79
N GLU A 14 -9.87 -20.85 -4.23
CA GLU A 14 -9.52 -19.56 -4.82
C GLU A 14 -8.36 -19.73 -5.80
N MET A 15 -8.66 -19.84 -7.10
CA MET A 15 -7.64 -19.92 -8.14
C MET A 15 -7.05 -18.54 -8.46
N SER A 16 -5.73 -18.48 -8.66
CA SER A 16 -5.00 -17.25 -9.07
C SER A 16 -5.07 -16.11 -8.05
N VAL A 17 -5.08 -16.43 -6.75
CA VAL A 17 -5.00 -15.48 -5.65
C VAL A 17 -3.58 -15.44 -5.11
N GLU A 18 -3.03 -14.24 -5.01
CA GLU A 18 -1.75 -13.99 -4.35
C GLU A 18 -1.98 -13.25 -3.05
N LYS A 19 -1.55 -13.82 -1.95
CA LYS A 19 -1.53 -13.16 -0.65
C LYS A 19 -0.20 -12.44 -0.47
N LEU A 20 -0.26 -11.16 -0.15
CA LEU A 20 0.92 -10.39 0.20
C LEU A 20 1.12 -10.41 1.71
N ASP A 21 2.24 -10.98 2.14
CA ASP A 21 2.70 -10.84 3.52
C ASP A 21 3.31 -9.45 3.72
N ILE A 22 2.66 -8.64 4.54
CA ILE A 22 3.11 -7.27 4.84
C ILE A 22 4.48 -7.25 5.54
N ALA A 23 4.84 -8.30 6.26
CA ALA A 23 6.18 -8.40 6.83
C ALA A 23 7.27 -8.57 5.76
N GLN A 24 6.95 -9.26 4.66
CA GLN A 24 7.85 -9.37 3.51
C GLN A 24 7.88 -8.07 2.70
N VAL A 25 6.73 -7.42 2.49
CA VAL A 25 6.64 -6.10 1.84
C VAL A 25 7.58 -5.09 2.50
N LYS A 26 7.66 -5.09 3.83
CA LYS A 26 8.55 -4.20 4.60
C LYS A 26 10.04 -4.52 4.45
N LYS A 27 10.40 -5.72 4.00
CA LYS A 27 11.80 -6.15 3.76
C LYS A 27 12.28 -5.84 2.34
N ILE A 28 11.38 -5.58 1.41
CA ILE A 28 11.75 -5.21 0.03
C ILE A 28 12.48 -3.87 0.05
N PRO A 29 13.55 -3.69 -0.75
CA PRO A 29 14.22 -2.41 -0.87
C PRO A 29 13.23 -1.29 -1.20
N GLN A 30 13.17 -0.31 -0.31
CA GLN A 30 12.14 0.72 -0.34
C GLN A 30 12.64 1.93 -1.11
N LEU A 31 11.84 2.42 -2.06
CA LEU A 31 12.14 3.69 -2.69
C LEU A 31 11.95 4.80 -1.64
N LEU A 32 13.02 5.55 -1.40
CA LEU A 32 13.05 6.66 -0.43
C LEU A 32 12.67 6.27 1.02
N GLY A 33 12.84 4.97 1.35
CA GLY A 33 12.60 4.46 2.71
C GLY A 33 11.12 4.18 3.04
N GLU A 34 10.24 4.10 2.04
CA GLU A 34 8.83 3.82 2.25
C GLU A 34 8.40 2.47 1.67
N ALA A 35 7.85 1.59 2.54
CA ALA A 35 7.25 0.34 2.12
C ALA A 35 5.93 0.61 1.39
N ASP A 36 5.86 0.24 0.12
CA ASP A 36 4.69 0.46 -0.72
C ASP A 36 4.10 -0.89 -1.18
N ILE A 37 2.82 -1.10 -0.85
CA ILE A 37 2.10 -2.32 -1.19
C ILE A 37 1.93 -2.44 -2.70
N ILE A 38 1.61 -1.35 -3.39
CA ILE A 38 1.41 -1.38 -4.85
C ILE A 38 2.71 -1.75 -5.56
N ARG A 39 3.86 -1.21 -5.11
CA ARG A 39 5.16 -1.59 -5.66
C ARG A 39 5.49 -3.07 -5.42
N SER A 40 5.10 -3.60 -4.28
CA SER A 40 5.29 -5.03 -3.99
C SER A 40 4.43 -5.91 -4.90
N ILE A 41 3.23 -5.46 -5.25
CA ILE A 41 2.35 -6.12 -6.22
C ILE A 41 2.97 -6.13 -7.62
N GLN A 42 3.65 -5.06 -8.02
CA GLN A 42 4.32 -4.96 -9.32
C GLN A 42 5.44 -6.00 -9.51
N LEU A 43 5.95 -6.59 -8.42
CA LEU A 43 6.95 -7.67 -8.46
C LEU A 43 6.33 -9.06 -8.65
N LEU A 44 5.01 -9.18 -8.59
CA LEU A 44 4.33 -10.47 -8.73
C LEU A 44 4.26 -10.93 -10.19
N PRO A 45 4.32 -12.23 -10.46
CA PRO A 45 4.19 -12.77 -11.82
C PRO A 45 2.86 -12.36 -12.46
N GLY A 46 2.90 -11.91 -13.72
CA GLY A 46 1.72 -11.49 -14.47
C GLY A 46 1.20 -10.10 -14.12
N VAL A 47 1.99 -9.33 -13.36
CA VAL A 47 1.74 -7.91 -13.10
C VAL A 47 2.83 -7.10 -13.81
N THR A 48 2.44 -6.01 -14.46
CA THR A 48 3.35 -5.09 -15.13
C THR A 48 3.15 -3.67 -14.64
N THR A 49 4.21 -2.89 -14.66
CA THR A 49 4.17 -1.47 -14.29
C THR A 49 3.64 -0.63 -15.46
N VAL A 50 3.06 0.52 -15.16
CA VAL A 50 2.53 1.45 -16.16
C VAL A 50 3.60 2.42 -16.67
N GLY A 51 4.70 2.53 -15.94
CA GLY A 51 5.84 3.39 -16.26
C GLY A 51 6.85 3.36 -15.12
N GLU A 52 8.06 3.86 -15.39
CA GLU A 52 9.11 3.90 -14.37
C GLU A 52 8.71 4.81 -13.20
N GLY A 53 8.72 4.23 -12.01
CA GLY A 53 8.39 4.95 -10.78
C GLY A 53 6.90 5.11 -10.48
N ALA A 54 5.99 4.83 -11.41
CA ALA A 54 4.56 4.97 -11.18
C ALA A 54 3.99 3.83 -10.31
N THR A 55 3.02 4.15 -9.45
CA THR A 55 2.30 3.18 -8.60
C THR A 55 1.13 2.49 -9.29
N GLY A 56 0.87 2.77 -10.57
CA GLY A 56 -0.11 2.03 -11.38
C GLY A 56 0.38 0.63 -11.72
N PHE A 57 -0.53 -0.32 -11.83
CA PHE A 57 -0.20 -1.68 -12.26
C PHE A 57 -1.25 -2.23 -13.23
N ASN A 58 -0.80 -3.10 -14.12
CA ASN A 58 -1.63 -3.84 -15.06
C ASN A 58 -1.51 -5.33 -14.73
N VAL A 59 -2.62 -6.06 -14.78
CA VAL A 59 -2.65 -7.49 -14.52
C VAL A 59 -3.05 -8.22 -15.80
N ARG A 60 -2.21 -9.18 -16.22
CA ARG A 60 -2.47 -10.05 -17.38
C ARG A 60 -2.87 -9.29 -18.66
N GLY A 61 -2.24 -8.13 -18.89
CA GLY A 61 -2.51 -7.32 -20.08
C GLY A 61 -3.75 -6.41 -19.98
N GLY A 62 -4.43 -6.39 -18.84
CA GLY A 62 -5.51 -5.41 -18.60
C GLY A 62 -4.95 -4.02 -18.31
N ASN A 63 -5.78 -3.00 -18.45
CA ASN A 63 -5.44 -1.60 -18.16
C ASN A 63 -5.60 -1.27 -16.67
N ILE A 64 -5.03 -0.14 -16.24
CA ILE A 64 -5.09 0.34 -14.84
C ILE A 64 -6.53 0.47 -14.34
N ASP A 65 -7.41 1.04 -15.17
CA ASP A 65 -8.81 1.29 -14.86
C ASP A 65 -9.64 0.01 -14.73
N GLN A 66 -9.10 -1.12 -15.18
CA GLN A 66 -9.73 -2.44 -15.08
C GLN A 66 -9.42 -3.18 -13.78
N ASN A 67 -8.62 -2.60 -12.89
CA ASN A 67 -8.34 -3.14 -11.56
C ASN A 67 -9.29 -2.54 -10.53
N LEU A 68 -9.88 -3.37 -9.70
CA LEU A 68 -10.66 -2.95 -8.54
C LEU A 68 -9.75 -2.95 -7.32
N ILE A 69 -9.59 -1.81 -6.68
CA ILE A 69 -8.83 -1.68 -5.45
C ILE A 69 -9.80 -1.40 -4.32
N LEU A 70 -9.77 -2.25 -3.30
CA LEU A 70 -10.63 -2.17 -2.13
C LEU A 70 -9.79 -1.96 -0.87
N LEU A 71 -10.25 -1.08 0.00
CA LEU A 71 -9.77 -0.91 1.36
C LEU A 71 -10.94 -1.17 2.32
N ASP A 72 -10.87 -2.27 3.09
CA ASP A 72 -11.95 -2.74 3.95
C ASP A 72 -13.30 -2.76 3.20
N GLU A 73 -13.33 -3.42 2.04
CA GLU A 73 -14.49 -3.57 1.15
C GLU A 73 -14.97 -2.28 0.45
N SER A 74 -14.35 -1.13 0.74
CA SER A 74 -14.68 0.15 0.11
C SER A 74 -13.80 0.42 -1.10
N PRO A 75 -14.36 0.82 -2.26
CA PRO A 75 -13.57 1.07 -3.47
C PRO A 75 -12.70 2.32 -3.33
N VAL A 76 -11.43 2.16 -3.70
CA VAL A 76 -10.44 3.24 -3.76
C VAL A 76 -10.24 3.64 -5.22
N PHE A 77 -10.71 4.82 -5.61
CA PHE A 77 -10.66 5.31 -6.98
C PHE A 77 -9.27 5.84 -7.37
N SER A 78 -8.55 6.43 -6.42
CA SER A 78 -7.18 6.90 -6.63
C SER A 78 -6.25 6.21 -5.63
N SER A 79 -5.46 5.27 -6.13
CA SER A 79 -4.52 4.49 -5.31
C SER A 79 -3.17 5.16 -5.11
N SER A 80 -2.97 6.33 -5.73
CA SER A 80 -1.69 7.03 -5.73
C SER A 80 -1.84 8.52 -5.40
N HIS A 81 -0.75 9.11 -4.93
CA HIS A 81 -0.62 10.54 -4.71
C HIS A 81 0.78 11.01 -5.15
N LEU A 82 1.03 12.30 -5.07
CA LEU A 82 2.29 12.93 -5.48
C LEU A 82 2.71 12.49 -6.89
N PHE A 83 1.93 12.89 -7.89
CA PHE A 83 2.14 12.59 -9.32
C PHE A 83 2.21 11.07 -9.64
N GLY A 84 1.62 10.23 -8.81
CA GLY A 84 1.62 8.79 -9.03
C GLY A 84 2.84 8.03 -8.48
N PHE A 85 3.76 8.69 -7.79
CA PHE A 85 4.97 8.04 -7.28
C PHE A 85 4.76 7.23 -6.00
N PHE A 86 3.73 7.53 -5.22
CA PHE A 86 3.47 6.85 -3.95
C PHE A 86 2.02 6.39 -3.85
N SER A 87 1.82 5.21 -3.28
CA SER A 87 0.47 4.74 -2.99
C SER A 87 -0.13 5.48 -1.78
N VAL A 88 -1.45 5.49 -1.72
CA VAL A 88 -2.18 6.07 -0.58
C VAL A 88 -2.15 5.17 0.66
N PHE A 89 -1.68 3.93 0.51
CA PHE A 89 -1.73 2.92 1.56
C PHE A 89 -0.52 3.03 2.50
N ASN A 90 -0.80 3.06 3.81
CA ASN A 90 0.24 2.98 4.82
C ASN A 90 0.45 1.53 5.25
N ALA A 91 1.59 0.94 4.88
CA ALA A 91 1.92 -0.45 5.19
C ALA A 91 1.92 -0.77 6.70
N ASP A 92 2.07 0.22 7.58
CA ASP A 92 2.04 -0.01 9.03
C ASP A 92 0.61 -0.22 9.55
N ALA A 93 -0.39 0.33 8.87
CA ALA A 93 -1.81 0.18 9.19
C ALA A 93 -2.46 -1.03 8.50
N ILE A 94 -1.79 -1.67 7.53
CA ILE A 94 -2.35 -2.79 6.78
C ILE A 94 -2.06 -4.12 7.49
N LYS A 95 -3.08 -4.97 7.55
CA LYS A 95 -3.02 -6.34 8.07
C LYS A 95 -2.60 -7.33 7.00
N ASP A 96 -3.34 -7.36 5.91
CA ASP A 96 -3.10 -8.24 4.77
C ASP A 96 -3.60 -7.59 3.46
N ALA A 97 -3.12 -8.10 2.35
CA ALA A 97 -3.59 -7.73 1.02
C ALA A 97 -3.66 -8.97 0.14
N LYS A 98 -4.75 -9.12 -0.62
CA LYS A 98 -4.98 -10.22 -1.55
C LYS A 98 -5.17 -9.67 -2.95
N LEU A 99 -4.39 -10.17 -3.90
CA LEU A 99 -4.55 -9.88 -5.32
C LEU A 99 -5.20 -11.05 -6.04
N TYR A 100 -6.41 -10.86 -6.53
CA TYR A 100 -7.10 -11.78 -7.42
C TYR A 100 -6.76 -11.46 -8.86
N LYS A 101 -5.97 -12.32 -9.51
CA LYS A 101 -5.55 -12.15 -10.92
C LYS A 101 -6.48 -12.86 -11.91
N GLY A 102 -7.51 -13.53 -11.43
CA GLY A 102 -8.51 -14.29 -12.17
C GLY A 102 -9.34 -15.12 -11.20
N GLY A 103 -10.43 -15.74 -11.67
CA GLY A 103 -11.31 -16.51 -10.79
C GLY A 103 -11.92 -15.65 -9.67
N MET A 104 -12.24 -14.39 -9.98
CA MET A 104 -12.77 -13.45 -8.99
C MET A 104 -14.09 -13.95 -8.42
N PRO A 105 -14.23 -13.99 -7.08
CA PRO A 105 -15.51 -14.30 -6.45
C PRO A 105 -16.64 -13.38 -6.94
N ALA A 106 -17.86 -13.91 -7.05
CA ALA A 106 -19.02 -13.19 -7.56
C ALA A 106 -19.39 -11.90 -6.78
N LYS A 107 -18.90 -11.77 -5.55
CA LYS A 107 -19.07 -10.54 -4.75
C LYS A 107 -18.29 -9.34 -5.29
N TYR A 108 -17.27 -9.56 -6.11
CA TYR A 108 -16.48 -8.52 -6.73
C TYR A 108 -16.94 -8.29 -8.16
N GLY A 109 -17.53 -7.13 -8.42
CA GLY A 109 -18.00 -6.74 -9.75
C GLY A 109 -17.43 -5.39 -10.19
N GLY A 110 -17.74 -5.00 -11.44
CA GLY A 110 -17.43 -3.67 -11.96
C GLY A 110 -16.03 -3.46 -12.51
N ARG A 111 -15.13 -4.45 -12.42
CA ARG A 111 -13.78 -4.41 -13.02
C ARG A 111 -13.43 -5.76 -13.65
N LEU A 112 -12.60 -5.74 -14.70
CA LEU A 112 -12.41 -6.90 -15.59
C LEU A 112 -11.07 -7.61 -15.39
N SER A 113 -10.03 -6.91 -14.92
CA SER A 113 -8.66 -7.44 -14.90
C SER A 113 -8.30 -8.08 -13.59
N SER A 114 -8.43 -7.35 -12.48
CA SER A 114 -8.05 -7.86 -11.16
C SER A 114 -8.82 -7.20 -10.03
N VAL A 115 -8.75 -7.82 -8.85
CA VAL A 115 -9.23 -7.24 -7.59
C VAL A 115 -8.09 -7.27 -6.58
N LEU A 116 -7.77 -6.11 -6.02
CA LEU A 116 -6.87 -5.96 -4.89
C LEU A 116 -7.69 -5.65 -3.64
N ASP A 117 -7.81 -6.62 -2.75
CA ASP A 117 -8.53 -6.50 -1.47
C ASP A 117 -7.49 -6.24 -0.36
N ILE A 118 -7.50 -5.04 0.20
CA ILE A 118 -6.60 -4.60 1.27
C ILE A 118 -7.41 -4.48 2.56
N ARG A 119 -6.89 -5.08 3.63
CA ARG A 119 -7.53 -5.04 4.95
C ARG A 119 -6.65 -4.33 5.96
N GLN A 120 -7.24 -3.43 6.72
CA GLN A 120 -6.58 -2.71 7.78
C GLN A 120 -6.48 -3.54 9.07
N LYS A 121 -5.54 -3.16 9.92
CA LYS A 121 -5.41 -3.72 11.27
C LYS A 121 -6.49 -3.16 12.17
N GLU A 122 -6.95 -3.99 13.09
CA GLU A 122 -7.94 -3.60 14.10
C GLU A 122 -7.32 -2.90 15.34
N GLY A 123 -5.99 -2.87 15.42
CA GLY A 123 -5.28 -2.39 16.60
C GLY A 123 -5.09 -3.46 17.68
N ASN A 124 -4.23 -3.18 18.64
CA ASN A 124 -3.87 -4.12 19.70
C ASN A 124 -4.84 -4.04 20.87
N GLN A 125 -5.55 -5.12 21.17
CA GLN A 125 -6.54 -5.17 22.26
C GLN A 125 -5.90 -5.36 23.65
N LYS A 126 -4.60 -5.69 23.74
CA LYS A 126 -3.95 -6.08 24.99
C LYS A 126 -3.04 -5.00 25.56
N ARG A 127 -2.30 -4.29 24.71
CA ARG A 127 -1.29 -3.31 25.11
C ARG A 127 -1.23 -2.14 24.12
N TYR A 128 -0.81 -1.00 24.61
CA TYR A 128 -0.45 0.13 23.75
C TYR A 128 0.87 -0.16 23.04
N SER A 129 0.93 0.16 21.77
CA SER A 129 2.16 0.14 21.01
C SER A 129 2.23 1.33 20.05
N ALA A 130 3.44 1.81 19.84
CA ALA A 130 3.75 2.84 18.88
C ALA A 130 4.80 2.28 17.92
N THR A 131 4.54 2.39 16.65
CA THR A 131 5.47 2.03 15.59
C THR A 131 5.57 3.19 14.61
N GLY A 132 6.66 3.27 13.88
CA GLY A 132 6.80 4.32 12.88
C GLY A 132 8.14 4.26 12.18
N GLY A 133 8.24 5.02 11.09
CA GLY A 133 9.46 5.22 10.33
C GLY A 133 9.74 6.71 10.15
N LEU A 134 11.00 7.07 10.27
CA LEU A 134 11.52 8.39 9.91
C LEU A 134 12.44 8.21 8.71
N GLY A 135 12.04 8.72 7.55
CA GLY A 135 12.86 8.78 6.35
C GLY A 135 13.23 10.22 6.03
N LEU A 136 14.11 10.39 5.04
CA LEU A 136 14.51 11.72 4.55
C LEU A 136 13.32 12.54 4.03
N LEU A 137 12.36 11.88 3.40
CA LEU A 137 11.24 12.54 2.72
C LEU A 137 9.90 12.31 3.40
N PHE A 138 9.79 11.34 4.31
CA PHE A 138 8.54 10.95 4.93
C PHE A 138 8.71 10.59 6.40
N SER A 139 7.67 10.87 7.18
CA SER A 139 7.46 10.27 8.50
C SER A 139 6.10 9.59 8.54
N ARG A 140 6.04 8.47 9.27
CA ARG A 140 4.83 7.66 9.39
C ARG A 140 4.67 7.13 10.83
N PRO A 141 4.08 7.91 11.73
CA PRO A 141 3.72 7.41 13.05
C PRO A 141 2.48 6.52 12.97
N THR A 142 2.47 5.45 13.76
CA THR A 142 1.29 4.61 13.99
C THR A 142 1.18 4.31 15.47
N LEU A 143 0.03 4.59 16.04
CA LEU A 143 -0.31 4.34 17.45
C LEU A 143 -1.48 3.37 17.49
N GLU A 144 -1.38 2.35 18.32
CA GLU A 144 -2.45 1.39 18.53
C GLU A 144 -2.57 1.02 20.01
N GLY A 145 -3.77 0.62 20.42
CA GLY A 145 -3.96 0.18 21.79
C GLY A 145 -5.41 -0.14 22.14
N PRO A 146 -5.63 -0.69 23.34
CA PRO A 146 -6.98 -0.99 23.81
C PRO A 146 -7.71 0.29 24.26
N ILE A 147 -8.97 0.44 23.82
CA ILE A 147 -9.94 1.33 24.44
C ILE A 147 -10.50 0.61 25.67
N ILE A 148 -10.89 -0.66 25.50
CA ILE A 148 -11.32 -1.57 26.56
C ILE A 148 -10.54 -2.87 26.38
N LYS A 149 -9.76 -3.28 27.37
CA LYS A 149 -8.94 -4.49 27.30
C LYS A 149 -9.76 -5.70 26.85
N ASN A 150 -9.26 -6.41 25.83
CA ASN A 150 -9.85 -7.61 25.21
C ASN A 150 -11.23 -7.42 24.59
N LYS A 151 -11.70 -6.17 24.40
CA LYS A 151 -13.02 -5.90 23.79
C LYS A 151 -12.96 -4.92 22.66
N ALA A 152 -12.28 -3.79 22.83
CA ALA A 152 -12.22 -2.74 21.84
C ALA A 152 -10.79 -2.18 21.75
N SER A 153 -10.34 -1.90 20.56
CA SER A 153 -9.03 -1.31 20.26
C SER A 153 -9.16 -0.15 19.28
N PHE A 154 -8.11 0.63 19.19
CA PHE A 154 -7.97 1.66 18.18
C PHE A 154 -6.62 1.52 17.47
N ILE A 155 -6.57 2.03 16.26
CA ILE A 155 -5.34 2.28 15.53
C ILE A 155 -5.43 3.67 14.90
N ILE A 156 -4.40 4.47 15.05
CA ILE A 156 -4.26 5.78 14.43
C ILE A 156 -2.95 5.76 13.68
N SER A 157 -3.01 5.99 12.38
CA SER A 157 -1.84 6.00 11.52
C SER A 157 -1.85 7.25 10.67
N GLY A 158 -0.69 7.90 10.56
CA GLY A 158 -0.51 9.08 9.74
C GLY A 158 0.74 8.96 8.88
N ARG A 159 0.79 9.74 7.81
CA ARG A 159 1.97 9.91 6.97
C ARG A 159 2.11 11.37 6.58
N ARG A 160 3.33 11.91 6.72
CA ARG A 160 3.67 13.24 6.25
C ARG A 160 4.88 13.17 5.34
N SER A 161 4.77 13.83 4.18
CA SER A 161 5.90 14.09 3.29
C SER A 161 6.50 15.46 3.60
N TYR A 162 7.82 15.59 3.42
CA TYR A 162 8.56 16.85 3.66
C TYR A 162 8.98 17.53 2.36
N PHE A 163 8.33 17.21 1.25
CA PHE A 163 8.63 17.85 -0.04
C PHE A 163 8.44 19.36 -0.02
N ASP A 164 7.53 19.86 0.81
CA ASP A 164 7.30 21.29 1.04
C ASP A 164 8.56 22.04 1.52
N ILE A 165 9.49 21.36 2.20
CA ILE A 165 10.74 21.96 2.67
C ILE A 165 11.71 22.24 1.52
N PHE A 166 11.62 21.46 0.42
CA PHE A 166 12.52 21.59 -0.72
C PHE A 166 12.08 22.64 -1.76
N PHE A 167 10.79 23.03 -1.78
CA PHE A 167 10.27 24.03 -2.71
C PHE A 167 10.90 25.42 -2.56
N PRO A 168 11.11 25.98 -1.35
CA PRO A 168 11.78 27.27 -1.19
C PRO A 168 13.21 27.24 -1.70
N LEU A 169 13.93 26.13 -1.48
CA LEU A 169 15.33 25.98 -1.93
C LEU A 169 15.45 25.96 -3.46
N ALA A 170 14.48 25.38 -4.16
CA ALA A 170 14.44 25.36 -5.62
C ALA A 170 14.00 26.69 -6.23
N GLY A 171 13.12 27.42 -5.53
CA GLY A 171 12.62 28.74 -5.95
C GLY A 171 13.71 29.83 -5.94
N ASP A 172 14.53 29.85 -4.91
CA ASP A 172 15.62 30.83 -4.81
C ASP A 172 16.70 30.64 -5.87
N ALA A 173 17.01 29.38 -6.22
CA ALA A 173 17.98 29.07 -7.28
C ALA A 173 17.52 29.54 -8.68
N THR A 174 16.23 29.54 -8.96
CA THR A 174 15.67 30.00 -10.24
C THR A 174 15.62 31.52 -10.34
N ILE A 175 15.43 32.22 -9.23
CA ILE A 175 15.39 33.71 -9.19
C ILE A 175 16.78 34.29 -9.33
N GLU A 176 17.79 33.64 -8.77
CA GLU A 176 19.19 34.10 -8.86
C GLU A 176 19.74 33.98 -10.28
N ASN A 177 19.42 32.89 -11.00
CA ASN A 177 19.81 32.71 -12.39
C ASN A 177 19.10 33.67 -13.38
N SER A 178 17.92 34.18 -13.05
CA SER A 178 17.20 35.13 -13.91
C SER A 178 17.68 36.57 -13.80
N LYS A 179 18.53 36.90 -12.82
CA LYS A 179 19.15 38.22 -12.64
C LYS A 179 20.51 38.38 -13.32
N LEU A 180 21.03 37.33 -13.98
CA LEU A 180 22.35 37.33 -14.66
C LEU A 180 22.25 37.44 -16.19
N HIS A 181 21.09 37.84 -16.74
CA HIS A 181 20.93 38.14 -18.18
C HIS A 181 20.35 39.54 -18.38
#